data_bf1ba2e97517e225c3ebf2a6090067d4
#
_entry.id   bf1ba2e97517e225c3ebf2a6090067d4
#
_cell.length_a   1.000
_cell.length_b   1.000
_cell.length_c   1.000
_cell.angle_alpha   90.00
_cell.angle_beta   90.00
_cell.angle_gamma   90.00
#
_symmetry.space_group_name_H-M   'P 1'
#
loop_
_entity.id
_entity.type
_entity.pdbx_description
1 polymer ?
#
loop_
_entity_poly.entity_id
_entity_poly.type
_entity_poly.pdbx_seq_one_letter_code
_entity_poly.pdbx_strand_id
1 'polypeptide(L)'
;MLDTNIVSHLLRSHPRVTRRLVKTQMSAVCISSITKGELLFGLAKRQNAKSLHTLVSEFLNRIEVLPWDSVTAEQYGPVRADMERQGKLLGPLDMLIAAHALAVKATLVSSDKTFRQVAGLRIEDWTV
;
A
#
# COMPACT_ATOMS: atom_id res chain seq x y z
N MET A 1 -5.94 -3.70 -0.93
CA MET A 1 -4.49 -3.37 -1.05
C MET A 1 -4.04 -2.61 0.17
N LEU A 2 -3.01 -3.08 0.85
CA LEU A 2 -2.45 -2.40 2.03
C LEU A 2 -1.41 -1.38 1.56
N ASP A 3 -1.47 -0.15 2.09
CA ASP A 3 -0.39 0.81 1.84
C ASP A 3 0.82 0.50 2.73
N THR A 4 1.94 1.17 2.47
CA THR A 4 3.20 0.89 3.16
C THR A 4 3.12 1.15 4.67
N ASN A 5 2.40 2.21 5.09
CA ASN A 5 2.26 2.52 6.51
C ASN A 5 1.44 1.47 7.25
N ILE A 6 0.39 0.94 6.63
CA ILE A 6 -0.40 -0.15 7.22
C ILE A 6 0.46 -1.41 7.38
N VAL A 7 1.29 -1.74 6.39
CA VAL A 7 2.24 -2.86 6.52
C VAL A 7 3.19 -2.61 7.68
N SER A 8 3.72 -1.39 7.82
CA SER A 8 4.59 -1.04 8.95
C SER A 8 3.88 -1.21 10.29
N HIS A 9 2.63 -0.80 10.39
CA HIS A 9 1.82 -1.04 11.60
C HIS A 9 1.66 -2.52 11.89
N LEU A 10 1.41 -3.32 10.85
CA LEU A 10 1.27 -4.77 10.99
C LEU A 10 2.55 -5.42 11.50
N LEU A 11 3.70 -5.03 10.94
CA LEU A 11 5.01 -5.55 11.36
C LEU A 11 5.37 -5.16 12.78
N ARG A 12 4.83 -4.05 13.30
CA ARG A 12 4.99 -3.62 14.69
C ARG A 12 3.88 -4.12 15.61
N SER A 13 3.08 -5.07 15.14
CA SER A 13 1.99 -5.68 15.90
C SER A 13 0.93 -4.69 16.39
N HIS A 14 0.57 -3.71 15.55
CA HIS A 14 -0.51 -2.79 15.87
C HIS A 14 -1.80 -3.58 16.12
N PRO A 15 -2.44 -3.46 17.31
CA PRO A 15 -3.53 -4.37 17.70
C PRO A 15 -4.73 -4.37 16.74
N ARG A 16 -5.17 -3.20 16.32
CA ARG A 16 -6.35 -3.08 15.45
C ARG A 16 -6.08 -3.56 14.03
N VAL A 17 -4.91 -3.21 13.48
CA VAL A 17 -4.50 -3.66 12.15
C VAL A 17 -4.34 -5.18 12.13
N THR A 18 -3.68 -5.75 13.12
CA THR A 18 -3.50 -7.20 13.25
C THR A 18 -4.85 -7.91 13.36
N ARG A 19 -5.77 -7.37 14.16
CA ARG A 19 -7.10 -7.94 14.32
C ARG A 19 -7.89 -7.95 13.01
N ARG A 20 -7.83 -6.85 12.26
CA ARG A 20 -8.50 -6.76 10.96
C ARG A 20 -7.91 -7.75 9.96
N LEU A 21 -6.58 -7.87 9.93
CA LEU A 21 -5.93 -8.83 9.03
C LEU A 21 -6.32 -10.27 9.34
N VAL A 22 -6.33 -10.64 10.63
CA VAL A 22 -6.71 -11.99 11.06
C VAL A 22 -8.14 -12.34 10.62
N LYS A 23 -9.04 -11.37 10.61
CA LYS A 23 -10.42 -11.55 10.19
C LYS A 23 -10.60 -11.54 8.67
N THR A 24 -9.59 -11.16 7.92
CA THR A 24 -9.64 -11.05 6.47
C THR A 24 -8.92 -12.25 5.85
N GLN A 25 -9.51 -12.85 4.82
CA GLN A 25 -8.84 -13.94 4.11
C GLN A 25 -7.59 -13.41 3.40
N MET A 26 -6.47 -14.12 3.52
CA MET A 26 -5.21 -13.71 2.88
C MET A 26 -5.34 -13.61 1.35
N SER A 27 -6.18 -14.43 0.75
CA SER A 27 -6.47 -14.36 -0.70
C SER A 27 -7.15 -13.06 -1.12
N ALA A 28 -7.74 -12.32 -0.17
CA ALA A 28 -8.40 -11.04 -0.43
C ALA A 28 -7.49 -9.84 -0.14
N VAL A 29 -6.24 -10.07 0.25
CA VAL A 29 -5.30 -9.03 0.66
C VAL A 29 -4.10 -9.02 -0.28
N CYS A 30 -3.69 -7.84 -0.70
CA CYS A 30 -2.52 -7.68 -1.57
C CYS A 30 -1.75 -6.41 -1.20
N ILE A 31 -0.54 -6.32 -1.74
CA ILE A 31 0.25 -5.08 -1.76
C ILE A 31 0.71 -4.79 -3.18
N SER A 32 1.00 -3.53 -3.44
CA SER A 32 1.68 -3.12 -4.67
C SER A 32 3.16 -3.52 -4.62
N SER A 33 3.75 -3.82 -5.78
CA SER A 33 5.21 -3.94 -5.88
C SER A 33 5.94 -2.66 -5.47
N ILE A 34 5.28 -1.51 -5.52
CA ILE A 34 5.81 -0.26 -4.97
C ILE A 34 6.00 -0.37 -3.45
N THR A 35 5.01 -0.88 -2.75
CA THR A 35 5.11 -1.13 -1.29
C THR A 35 6.21 -2.14 -0.98
N LYS A 36 6.32 -3.21 -1.78
CA LYS A 36 7.44 -4.16 -1.64
C LYS A 36 8.78 -3.45 -1.75
N GLY A 37 8.92 -2.57 -2.75
CA GLY A 37 10.15 -1.79 -2.94
C GLY A 37 10.47 -0.91 -1.73
N GLU A 38 9.46 -0.25 -1.15
CA GLU A 38 9.64 0.56 0.06
C GLU A 38 10.08 -0.28 1.27
N LEU A 39 9.50 -1.47 1.43
CA LEU A 39 9.91 -2.39 2.50
C LEU A 39 11.35 -2.84 2.32
N LEU A 40 11.74 -3.21 1.11
CA LEU A 40 13.11 -3.63 0.79
C LEU A 40 14.12 -2.50 0.97
N PHE A 41 13.73 -1.26 0.64
CA PHE A 41 14.55 -0.09 0.91
C PHE A 41 14.77 0.11 2.42
N GLY A 42 13.72 -0.03 3.21
CA GLY A 42 13.80 0.03 4.68
C GLY A 42 14.77 -1.00 5.25
N LEU A 43 14.75 -2.22 4.72
CA LEU A 43 15.68 -3.29 5.12
C LEU A 43 17.13 -2.97 4.71
N ALA A 44 17.31 -2.46 3.49
CA ALA A 44 18.65 -2.11 3.00
C ALA A 44 19.34 -1.05 3.86
N LYS A 45 18.55 -0.13 4.44
CA LYS A 45 19.06 0.88 5.38
C LYS A 45 19.40 0.32 6.77
N ARG A 46 18.87 -0.85 7.12
CA ARG A 46 18.99 -1.48 8.43
C ARG A 46 19.57 -2.88 8.32
N GLN A 47 20.75 -3.00 7.74
CA GLN A 47 21.37 -4.29 7.44
C GLN A 47 21.55 -5.20 8.66
N ASN A 48 21.73 -4.64 9.85
CA ASN A 48 21.94 -5.38 11.09
C ASN A 48 20.65 -5.75 11.83
N ALA A 49 19.49 -5.32 11.34
CA ALA A 49 18.21 -5.59 11.99
C ALA A 49 17.66 -6.96 11.57
N LYS A 50 18.27 -8.04 12.04
CA LYS A 50 17.94 -9.42 11.61
C LYS A 50 16.48 -9.79 11.85
N SER A 51 15.90 -9.40 12.99
CA SER A 51 14.52 -9.69 13.30
C SER A 51 13.56 -9.02 12.30
N LEU A 52 13.86 -7.78 11.91
CA LEU A 52 13.05 -7.06 10.93
C LEU A 52 13.15 -7.73 9.55
N HIS A 53 14.37 -8.13 9.13
CA HIS A 53 14.57 -8.86 7.88
C HIS A 53 13.75 -10.15 7.84
N THR A 54 13.72 -10.91 8.92
CA THR A 54 12.93 -12.13 9.02
C THR A 54 11.43 -11.84 8.92
N LEU A 55 10.93 -10.85 9.66
CA LEU A 55 9.52 -10.48 9.63
C LEU A 55 9.07 -10.04 8.23
N VAL A 56 9.85 -9.20 7.57
CA VAL A 56 9.51 -8.72 6.22
C VAL A 56 9.54 -9.88 5.22
N SER A 57 10.55 -10.75 5.30
CA SER A 57 10.64 -11.92 4.41
C SER A 57 9.44 -12.84 4.57
N GLU A 58 9.05 -13.13 5.80
CA GLU A 58 7.88 -13.96 6.07
C GLU A 58 6.59 -13.31 5.57
N PHE A 59 6.45 -12.01 5.79
CA PHE A 59 5.29 -11.27 5.29
C PHE A 59 5.22 -11.34 3.76
N LEU A 60 6.32 -11.06 3.07
CA LEU A 60 6.36 -11.07 1.60
C LEU A 60 6.12 -12.46 1.01
N ASN A 61 6.45 -13.52 1.73
CA ASN A 61 6.18 -14.89 1.29
C ASN A 61 4.70 -15.28 1.39
N ARG A 62 3.91 -14.55 2.19
CA ARG A 62 2.50 -14.88 2.45
C ARG A 62 1.52 -13.97 1.75
N ILE A 63 1.93 -12.73 1.44
CA ILE A 63 1.05 -11.73 0.81
C ILE A 63 1.17 -11.80 -0.71
N GLU A 64 0.04 -11.56 -1.39
CA GLU A 64 0.09 -11.38 -2.83
C GLU A 64 0.70 -10.01 -3.16
N VAL A 65 1.76 -10.00 -3.97
CA VAL A 65 2.39 -8.79 -4.48
C VAL A 65 1.97 -8.60 -5.93
N LEU A 66 1.24 -7.53 -6.21
CA LEU A 66 0.79 -7.20 -7.55
C LEU A 66 1.81 -6.33 -8.26
N PRO A 67 2.18 -6.66 -9.51
CA PRO A 67 3.12 -5.84 -10.27
C PRO A 67 2.49 -4.51 -10.68
N TRP A 68 3.25 -3.44 -10.54
CA TRP A 68 2.87 -2.12 -11.08
C TRP A 68 3.22 -2.15 -12.57
N ASP A 69 2.23 -2.40 -13.41
CA ASP A 69 2.42 -2.75 -14.82
C ASP A 69 1.90 -1.68 -15.78
N SER A 70 1.88 -2.02 -17.06
CA SER A 70 1.44 -1.11 -18.13
C SER A 70 -0.03 -0.72 -17.99
N VAL A 71 -0.89 -1.64 -17.53
CA VAL A 71 -2.31 -1.34 -17.30
C VAL A 71 -2.46 -0.33 -16.18
N THR A 72 -1.66 -0.46 -15.13
CA THR A 72 -1.61 0.51 -14.04
C THR A 72 -1.12 1.88 -14.54
N ALA A 73 -0.14 1.90 -15.43
CA ALA A 73 0.36 3.13 -16.04
C ALA A 73 -0.73 3.87 -16.81
N GLU A 74 -1.60 3.13 -17.50
CA GLU A 74 -2.74 3.73 -18.22
C GLU A 74 -3.73 4.41 -17.29
N GLN A 75 -3.88 3.92 -16.08
CA GLN A 75 -4.70 4.54 -15.04
C GLN A 75 -4.00 5.75 -14.41
N TYR A 76 -2.70 5.63 -14.19
CA TYR A 76 -1.89 6.63 -13.49
C TYR A 76 -1.87 7.99 -14.20
N GLY A 77 -1.68 8.02 -15.51
CA GLY A 77 -1.58 9.27 -16.27
C GLY A 77 -2.80 10.16 -16.11
N PRO A 78 -4.01 9.67 -16.47
CA PRO A 78 -5.24 10.46 -16.34
C PRO A 78 -5.57 10.87 -14.89
N VAL A 79 -5.37 9.97 -13.93
CA VAL A 79 -5.68 10.25 -12.52
C VAL A 79 -4.80 11.38 -11.99
N ARG A 80 -3.50 11.29 -12.25
CA ARG A 80 -2.55 12.34 -11.83
C ARG A 80 -2.85 13.68 -12.48
N ALA A 81 -3.10 13.68 -13.77
CA ALA A 81 -3.43 14.91 -14.50
C ALA A 81 -4.69 15.58 -13.96
N ASP A 82 -5.73 14.79 -13.67
CA ASP A 82 -6.98 15.28 -13.11
C ASP A 82 -6.77 15.89 -11.73
N MET A 83 -5.99 15.24 -10.87
CA MET A 83 -5.68 15.76 -9.55
C MET A 83 -4.90 17.08 -9.62
N GLU A 84 -3.91 17.17 -10.49
CA GLU A 84 -3.14 18.40 -10.68
C GLU A 84 -4.03 19.55 -11.15
N ARG A 85 -4.97 19.29 -12.07
CA ARG A 85 -5.93 20.32 -12.52
C ARG A 85 -6.80 20.84 -11.38
N GLN A 86 -7.08 20.01 -10.39
CA GLN A 86 -7.89 20.37 -9.20
C GLN A 86 -7.03 20.92 -8.06
N GLY A 87 -5.73 21.06 -8.23
CA GLY A 87 -4.82 21.52 -7.18
C GLY A 87 -4.63 20.53 -6.05
N LYS A 88 -4.92 19.24 -6.29
CA LYS A 88 -4.78 18.18 -5.30
C LYS A 88 -3.42 17.52 -5.43
N LEU A 89 -2.77 17.22 -4.30
CA LEU A 89 -1.43 16.65 -4.27
C LEU A 89 -1.38 15.39 -3.42
N LEU A 90 -0.66 14.39 -3.92
CA LEU A 90 -0.17 13.24 -3.16
C LEU A 90 1.35 13.18 -3.31
N GLY A 91 2.02 12.55 -2.34
CA GLY A 91 3.43 12.22 -2.51
C GLY A 91 3.62 11.31 -3.73
N PRO A 92 4.82 11.30 -4.35
CA PRO A 92 5.04 10.54 -5.59
C PRO A 92 4.74 9.04 -5.47
N LEU A 93 5.19 8.40 -4.39
CA LEU A 93 4.93 6.97 -4.18
C LEU A 93 3.46 6.70 -3.84
N ASP A 94 2.82 7.57 -3.08
CA ASP A 94 1.40 7.46 -2.76
C ASP A 94 0.54 7.58 -4.02
N MET A 95 0.94 8.44 -4.95
CA MET A 95 0.26 8.56 -6.24
C MET A 95 0.32 7.26 -7.03
N LEU A 96 1.48 6.60 -7.03
CA LEU A 96 1.63 5.30 -7.69
C LEU A 96 0.75 4.23 -7.04
N ILE A 97 0.70 4.19 -5.71
CA ILE A 97 -0.12 3.22 -4.98
C ILE A 97 -1.61 3.47 -5.23
N ALA A 98 -2.05 4.73 -5.20
CA ALA A 98 -3.45 5.08 -5.48
C ALA A 98 -3.87 4.65 -6.88
N ALA A 99 -3.05 4.93 -7.90
CA ALA A 99 -3.32 4.51 -9.27
C ALA A 99 -3.39 2.98 -9.39
N HIS A 100 -2.53 2.27 -8.67
CA HIS A 100 -2.52 0.81 -8.67
C HIS A 100 -3.81 0.24 -8.07
N ALA A 101 -4.24 0.76 -6.92
CA ALA A 101 -5.50 0.34 -6.31
C ALA A 101 -6.69 0.57 -7.24
N LEU A 102 -6.74 1.71 -7.92
CA LEU A 102 -7.77 2.00 -8.91
C LEU A 102 -7.73 1.01 -10.08
N ALA A 103 -6.54 0.74 -10.61
CA ALA A 103 -6.37 -0.15 -11.77
C ALA A 103 -6.86 -1.57 -11.49
N VAL A 104 -6.61 -2.09 -10.29
CA VAL A 104 -7.04 -3.44 -9.90
C VAL A 104 -8.39 -3.44 -9.17
N LYS A 105 -9.04 -2.29 -9.04
CA LYS A 105 -10.34 -2.13 -8.37
C LYS A 105 -10.32 -2.61 -6.92
N ALA A 106 -9.20 -2.39 -6.25
CA ALA A 106 -9.04 -2.75 -4.84
C ALA A 106 -9.44 -1.59 -3.93
N THR A 107 -9.92 -1.93 -2.73
CA THR A 107 -10.01 -0.97 -1.64
C THR A 107 -8.61 -0.73 -1.10
N LEU A 108 -8.20 0.52 -0.97
CA LEU A 108 -6.93 0.87 -0.36
C LEU A 108 -7.10 0.95 1.16
N VAL A 109 -6.28 0.19 1.88
CA VAL A 109 -6.23 0.27 3.34
C VAL A 109 -5.13 1.25 3.73
N SER A 110 -5.52 2.37 4.30
CA SER A 110 -4.60 3.45 4.68
C SER A 110 -5.19 4.29 5.80
N SER A 111 -4.33 4.80 6.68
CA SER A 111 -4.70 5.81 7.67
C SER A 111 -4.45 7.24 7.18
N ASP A 112 -3.84 7.39 6.02
CA ASP A 112 -3.52 8.70 5.44
C ASP A 112 -4.75 9.28 4.74
N LYS A 113 -5.27 10.36 5.31
CA LYS A 113 -6.48 11.02 4.80
C LYS A 113 -6.29 11.69 3.44
N THR A 114 -5.05 11.92 3.01
CA THR A 114 -4.79 12.55 1.71
C THR A 114 -5.27 11.70 0.54
N PHE A 115 -5.34 10.37 0.71
CA PHE A 115 -5.90 9.48 -0.32
C PHE A 115 -7.39 9.74 -0.61
N ARG A 116 -8.11 10.37 0.30
CA ARG A 116 -9.52 10.74 0.08
C ARG A 116 -9.71 11.75 -1.05
N GLN A 117 -8.65 12.42 -1.44
CA GLN A 117 -8.67 13.35 -2.58
C GLN A 117 -8.78 12.64 -3.93
N VAL A 118 -8.52 11.33 -3.98
CA VAL A 118 -8.51 10.57 -5.22
C VAL A 118 -9.93 10.11 -5.56
N ALA A 119 -10.48 10.64 -6.64
CA ALA A 119 -11.82 10.30 -7.08
C ALA A 119 -11.94 8.81 -7.41
N GLY A 120 -13.01 8.17 -6.93
CA GLY A 120 -13.28 6.77 -7.19
C GLY A 120 -12.49 5.76 -6.37
N LEU A 121 -11.53 6.21 -5.55
CA LEU A 121 -10.74 5.32 -4.69
C LEU A 121 -11.51 5.03 -3.41
N ARG A 122 -11.76 3.75 -3.16
CA ARG A 122 -12.34 3.28 -1.90
C ARG A 122 -11.24 3.11 -0.87
N ILE A 123 -11.47 3.61 0.33
CA ILE A 123 -10.46 3.61 1.41
C ILE A 123 -11.07 3.03 2.68
N GLU A 124 -10.29 2.20 3.36
CA GLU A 124 -10.56 1.75 4.72
C GLU A 124 -9.38 2.09 5.61
N ASP A 125 -9.68 2.52 6.83
CA ASP A 125 -8.65 2.76 7.85
C ASP A 125 -8.75 1.66 8.92
N TRP A 126 -7.74 0.80 8.96
CA TRP A 126 -7.68 -0.31 9.91
C TRP A 126 -7.06 0.09 11.27
N THR A 127 -6.63 1.34 11.41
CA THR A 127 -6.04 1.82 12.67
C THR A 127 -7.09 2.31 13.68
N VAL A 128 -8.32 2.45 13.24
CA VAL A 128 -9.43 2.93 14.07
C VAL A 128 -10.48 1.87 14.32
#